data_3f2dfc585299e1f051b8b52cf7e9c7b8
#
_entry.id   3f2dfc585299e1f051b8b52cf7e9c7b8
#
_cell.length_a   1.000
_cell.length_b   1.000
_cell.length_c   1.000
_cell.angle_alpha   90.00
_cell.angle_beta   90.00
_cell.angle_gamma   90.00
#
_symmetry.space_group_name_H-M   'P 1'
#
loop_
_entity.id
_entity.type
_entity.pdbx_description
1 polymer ?
#
loop_
_entity_poly.entity_id
_entity_poly.type
_entity_poly.pdbx_seq_one_letter_code
_entity_poly.pdbx_strand_id
1 'polypeptide(L)'
;MSLPSSHRAPSASSSRAEVEKRVRDLGTWFHNIDLNGVKTAPEHFLGDYPAVKWNRFSGALPADLSGRSVLDIGCNAGFYALEMKKRGASRVVAIDSNDSYLEQARFAAEVTGHQDIEFRNLSVYDVAALGECFDVVLFMGVLYHLRHPLLALDLIHEYALAPNGMMVFQSMQRGSREVNRIETDYPFWELEHFNLSGYPKLHFVEDKYSGDETNWWIPNRACVEAMLRSAGFALANHPEEEVYLCLRRIPAACRHQAHNHSGR
;
A
#
# COMPACT_ATOMS: atom_id res chain seq x y z
N MET A 1 49.63 -1.99 7.43
CA MET A 1 49.31 -2.55 6.11
C MET A 1 47.78 -2.54 5.96
N SER A 2 47.25 -1.53 5.31
CA SER A 2 45.81 -1.38 5.10
C SER A 2 45.46 -2.06 3.79
N LEU A 3 44.47 -2.98 3.83
CA LEU A 3 43.92 -3.61 2.64
C LEU A 3 43.05 -2.62 1.88
N PRO A 4 43.11 -2.58 0.55
CA PRO A 4 42.28 -1.68 -0.25
C PRO A 4 40.83 -2.16 -0.27
N SER A 5 39.91 -1.25 0.00
CA SER A 5 38.45 -1.45 -0.20
C SER A 5 38.17 -1.69 -1.69
N SER A 6 37.68 -2.87 -1.99
CA SER A 6 37.21 -3.20 -3.34
C SER A 6 35.94 -2.42 -3.63
N HIS A 7 36.05 -1.29 -4.33
CA HIS A 7 34.91 -0.68 -5.03
C HIS A 7 34.47 -1.68 -6.11
N ARG A 8 33.34 -2.33 -5.87
CA ARG A 8 32.66 -3.15 -6.88
C ARG A 8 32.22 -2.17 -7.99
N ALA A 9 32.76 -2.31 -9.18
CA ALA A 9 32.37 -1.58 -10.35
C ALA A 9 30.85 -1.77 -10.60
N PRO A 10 30.12 -0.76 -11.16
CA PRO A 10 28.71 -0.91 -11.51
C PRO A 10 28.58 -2.12 -12.47
N SER A 11 27.62 -3.00 -12.16
CA SER A 11 27.31 -4.16 -13.01
C SER A 11 26.99 -3.67 -14.42
N ALA A 12 27.57 -4.29 -15.43
CA ALA A 12 27.21 -4.05 -16.82
C ALA A 12 25.70 -4.13 -16.97
N SER A 13 25.07 -3.11 -17.58
CA SER A 13 23.62 -3.12 -17.83
C SER A 13 23.27 -4.36 -18.61
N SER A 14 22.38 -5.21 -18.05
CA SER A 14 21.88 -6.40 -18.73
C SER A 14 21.35 -6.02 -20.11
N SER A 15 21.66 -6.79 -21.13
CA SER A 15 21.13 -6.56 -22.47
C SER A 15 19.61 -6.70 -22.47
N ARG A 16 18.92 -6.02 -23.38
CA ARG A 16 17.47 -6.13 -23.53
C ARG A 16 16.99 -7.61 -23.62
N ALA A 17 17.71 -8.44 -24.36
CA ALA A 17 17.38 -9.87 -24.53
C ALA A 17 17.51 -10.65 -23.20
N GLU A 18 18.47 -10.31 -22.35
CA GLU A 18 18.63 -10.90 -21.02
C GLU A 18 17.47 -10.49 -20.10
N VAL A 19 17.07 -9.21 -20.12
CA VAL A 19 15.92 -8.72 -19.35
C VAL A 19 14.64 -9.42 -19.81
N GLU A 20 14.38 -9.49 -21.13
CA GLU A 20 13.22 -10.19 -21.69
C GLU A 20 13.18 -11.67 -21.31
N LYS A 21 14.35 -12.33 -21.35
CA LYS A 21 14.45 -13.73 -20.93
C LYS A 21 14.12 -13.87 -19.44
N ARG A 22 14.68 -13.03 -18.57
CA ARG A 22 14.47 -13.11 -17.13
C ARG A 22 13.03 -12.79 -16.75
N VAL A 23 12.38 -11.84 -17.42
CA VAL A 23 10.94 -11.54 -17.24
C VAL A 23 10.11 -12.81 -17.51
N ARG A 24 10.39 -13.54 -18.58
CA ARG A 24 9.69 -14.81 -18.89
C ARG A 24 9.99 -15.91 -17.86
N ASP A 25 11.25 -16.05 -17.45
CA ASP A 25 11.68 -17.08 -16.48
C ASP A 25 11.04 -16.86 -15.09
N LEU A 26 10.75 -15.61 -14.70
CA LEU A 26 10.08 -15.25 -13.44
C LEU A 26 8.55 -15.47 -13.48
N GLY A 27 8.02 -16.01 -14.58
CA GLY A 27 6.62 -16.41 -14.68
C GLY A 27 5.65 -15.27 -14.97
N THR A 28 4.42 -15.38 -14.45
CA THR A 28 3.35 -14.41 -14.70
C THR A 28 3.51 -13.19 -13.80
N TRP A 29 3.47 -12.01 -14.39
CA TRP A 29 3.53 -10.73 -13.69
C TRP A 29 2.13 -10.12 -13.58
N PHE A 30 1.80 -9.63 -12.40
CA PHE A 30 0.58 -8.83 -12.20
C PHE A 30 0.84 -7.33 -12.41
N HIS A 31 2.01 -6.82 -12.01
CA HIS A 31 2.39 -5.45 -12.30
C HIS A 31 3.04 -5.35 -13.69
N ASN A 32 2.54 -4.45 -14.54
CA ASN A 32 3.19 -4.10 -15.79
C ASN A 32 4.20 -2.97 -15.56
N ILE A 33 5.46 -3.35 -15.36
CA ILE A 33 6.57 -2.44 -15.06
C ILE A 33 7.42 -2.28 -16.34
N ASP A 34 7.87 -1.06 -16.60
CA ASP A 34 8.83 -0.78 -17.65
C ASP A 34 10.27 -0.97 -17.13
N LEU A 35 10.91 -2.04 -17.58
CA LEU A 35 12.27 -2.41 -17.27
C LEU A 35 13.22 -1.96 -18.38
N ASN A 36 13.47 -0.65 -18.48
CA ASN A 36 14.33 -0.05 -19.52
C ASN A 36 13.88 -0.41 -20.96
N GLY A 37 12.56 -0.30 -21.21
CA GLY A 37 11.94 -0.59 -22.50
C GLY A 37 11.43 -2.02 -22.65
N VAL A 38 11.52 -2.86 -21.62
CA VAL A 38 10.90 -4.19 -21.54
C VAL A 38 9.74 -4.14 -20.58
N LYS A 39 8.51 -4.31 -21.07
CA LYS A 39 7.30 -4.40 -20.24
C LYS A 39 7.16 -5.81 -19.66
N THR A 40 6.82 -5.90 -18.35
CA THR A 40 6.68 -7.19 -17.66
C THR A 40 5.34 -7.89 -17.91
N ALA A 41 4.27 -7.12 -18.15
CA ALA A 41 2.93 -7.64 -18.42
C ALA A 41 2.20 -6.77 -19.47
N PRO A 42 2.66 -6.71 -20.75
CA PRO A 42 2.09 -5.82 -21.75
C PRO A 42 0.62 -6.15 -22.11
N GLU A 43 0.22 -7.42 -21.93
CA GLU A 43 -1.15 -7.90 -22.20
C GLU A 43 -2.03 -7.91 -20.94
N HIS A 44 -1.69 -7.11 -19.91
CA HIS A 44 -2.45 -7.09 -18.68
C HIS A 44 -3.90 -6.62 -18.92
N PHE A 45 -4.89 -7.35 -18.36
CA PHE A 45 -6.32 -7.08 -18.60
C PHE A 45 -6.81 -5.71 -18.10
N LEU A 46 -6.07 -5.05 -17.19
CA LEU A 46 -6.31 -3.67 -16.74
C LEU A 46 -5.45 -2.64 -17.50
N GLY A 47 -4.82 -3.02 -18.63
CA GLY A 47 -3.92 -2.18 -19.39
C GLY A 47 -2.57 -1.98 -18.70
N ASP A 48 -2.03 -0.75 -18.73
CA ASP A 48 -0.73 -0.43 -18.11
C ASP A 48 -0.87 -0.29 -16.58
N TYR A 49 -1.32 -1.36 -15.93
CA TYR A 49 -1.51 -1.42 -14.49
C TYR A 49 -0.20 -1.80 -13.77
N PRO A 50 0.20 -1.16 -12.66
CA PRO A 50 -0.51 -0.13 -11.88
C PRO A 50 -0.28 1.32 -12.32
N ALA A 51 0.50 1.58 -13.37
CA ALA A 51 0.85 2.93 -13.81
C ALA A 51 -0.38 3.81 -14.13
N VAL A 52 -1.40 3.23 -14.77
CA VAL A 52 -2.67 3.94 -15.04
C VAL A 52 -3.33 4.43 -13.76
N LYS A 53 -3.38 3.59 -12.71
CA LYS A 53 -3.93 3.98 -11.41
C LYS A 53 -3.04 5.02 -10.72
N TRP A 54 -1.73 4.79 -10.70
CA TRP A 54 -0.73 5.70 -10.14
C TRP A 54 -0.86 7.13 -10.68
N ASN A 55 -0.99 7.28 -11.99
CA ASN A 55 -1.11 8.58 -12.66
C ASN A 55 -2.34 9.38 -12.25
N ARG A 56 -3.40 8.71 -11.76
CA ARG A 56 -4.64 9.38 -11.32
C ARG A 56 -4.53 10.02 -9.94
N PHE A 57 -3.66 9.51 -9.06
CA PHE A 57 -3.58 10.00 -7.68
C PHE A 57 -2.18 10.47 -7.25
N SER A 58 -1.14 10.13 -7.98
CA SER A 58 0.25 10.41 -7.60
C SER A 58 0.56 11.90 -7.39
N GLY A 59 -0.19 12.79 -8.05
CA GLY A 59 -0.08 14.25 -7.85
C GLY A 59 -0.56 14.73 -6.48
N ALA A 60 -1.30 13.90 -5.73
CA ALA A 60 -1.71 14.21 -4.36
C ALA A 60 -0.66 13.82 -3.30
N LEU A 61 0.40 13.12 -3.70
CA LEU A 61 1.52 12.75 -2.84
C LEU A 61 2.65 13.79 -2.97
N PRO A 62 3.50 13.94 -1.93
CA PRO A 62 4.70 14.77 -2.04
C PRO A 62 5.56 14.35 -3.24
N ALA A 63 5.98 15.33 -4.04
CA ALA A 63 6.86 15.08 -5.19
C ALA A 63 8.26 14.68 -4.76
N ASP A 64 8.72 15.18 -3.60
CA ASP A 64 10.01 14.88 -2.99
C ASP A 64 9.80 14.18 -1.64
N LEU A 65 10.38 13.01 -1.50
CA LEU A 65 10.39 12.20 -0.28
C LEU A 65 11.78 12.11 0.36
N SER A 66 12.68 13.03 0.04
CA SER A 66 14.01 13.11 0.65
C SER A 66 13.91 13.15 2.18
N GLY A 67 14.68 12.31 2.86
CA GLY A 67 14.65 12.15 4.31
C GLY A 67 13.47 11.35 4.84
N ARG A 68 12.55 10.86 3.99
CA ARG A 68 11.38 10.06 4.40
C ARG A 68 11.64 8.57 4.26
N SER A 69 11.04 7.82 5.18
CA SER A 69 10.95 6.36 5.15
C SER A 69 9.60 5.90 4.61
N VAL A 70 9.61 4.83 3.82
CA VAL A 70 8.41 4.27 3.18
C VAL A 70 8.32 2.77 3.45
N LEU A 71 7.12 2.30 3.79
CA LEU A 71 6.76 0.89 3.82
C LEU A 71 5.72 0.61 2.74
N ASP A 72 5.99 -0.36 1.87
CA ASP A 72 5.05 -0.86 0.86
C ASP A 72 4.56 -2.25 1.30
N ILE A 73 3.29 -2.36 1.69
CA ILE A 73 2.67 -3.58 2.22
C ILE A 73 1.88 -4.28 1.11
N GLY A 74 2.20 -5.56 0.86
CA GLY A 74 1.68 -6.31 -0.28
C GLY A 74 2.23 -5.76 -1.59
N CYS A 75 3.56 -5.59 -1.63
CA CYS A 75 4.25 -4.85 -2.70
C CYS A 75 4.18 -5.53 -4.07
N ASN A 76 3.78 -6.81 -4.16
CA ASN A 76 3.79 -7.59 -5.39
C ASN A 76 5.15 -7.46 -6.09
N ALA A 77 5.20 -7.14 -7.39
CA ALA A 77 6.45 -6.93 -8.14
C ALA A 77 7.12 -5.55 -7.88
N GLY A 78 6.72 -4.82 -6.84
CA GLY A 78 7.44 -3.65 -6.33
C GLY A 78 7.18 -2.33 -7.05
N PHE A 79 6.14 -2.20 -7.88
CA PHE A 79 5.87 -0.98 -8.65
C PHE A 79 5.84 0.28 -7.77
N TYR A 80 5.06 0.26 -6.70
CA TYR A 80 4.92 1.44 -5.84
C TYR A 80 6.20 1.72 -5.05
N ALA A 81 6.90 0.70 -4.57
CA ALA A 81 8.20 0.86 -3.92
C ALA A 81 9.21 1.57 -4.84
N LEU A 82 9.26 1.20 -6.13
CA LEU A 82 10.09 1.86 -7.15
C LEU A 82 9.68 3.32 -7.34
N GLU A 83 8.38 3.63 -7.42
CA GLU A 83 7.90 5.01 -7.55
C GLU A 83 8.26 5.87 -6.34
N MET A 84 8.28 5.30 -5.13
CA MET A 84 8.75 6.03 -3.93
C MET A 84 10.25 6.31 -3.99
N LYS A 85 11.06 5.36 -4.47
CA LYS A 85 12.50 5.59 -4.67
C LYS A 85 12.77 6.67 -5.71
N LYS A 86 12.04 6.67 -6.83
CA LYS A 86 12.15 7.72 -7.86
C LYS A 86 11.80 9.11 -7.31
N ARG A 87 10.98 9.20 -6.26
CA ARG A 87 10.69 10.45 -5.52
C ARG A 87 11.71 10.79 -4.43
N GLY A 88 12.81 10.06 -4.33
CA GLY A 88 13.92 10.35 -3.42
C GLY A 88 13.73 9.82 -2.00
N ALA A 89 12.80 8.86 -1.75
CA ALA A 89 12.67 8.25 -0.43
C ALA A 89 14.02 7.69 0.05
N SER A 90 14.43 8.13 1.24
CA SER A 90 15.75 7.77 1.80
C SER A 90 15.81 6.31 2.21
N ARG A 91 14.69 5.73 2.65
CA ARG A 91 14.54 4.32 2.98
C ARG A 91 13.24 3.79 2.42
N VAL A 92 13.28 2.66 1.75
CA VAL A 92 12.08 1.92 1.31
C VAL A 92 12.20 0.48 1.74
N VAL A 93 11.21 0.02 2.51
CA VAL A 93 10.99 -1.38 2.85
C VAL A 93 9.73 -1.84 2.13
N ALA A 94 9.78 -2.98 1.49
CA ALA A 94 8.64 -3.55 0.76
C ALA A 94 8.41 -4.98 1.25
N ILE A 95 7.20 -5.29 1.66
CA ILE A 95 6.83 -6.60 2.19
C ILE A 95 5.74 -7.25 1.36
N ASP A 96 5.87 -8.56 1.19
CA ASP A 96 4.85 -9.43 0.61
C ASP A 96 4.97 -10.82 1.22
N SER A 97 3.90 -11.59 1.25
CA SER A 97 3.93 -12.98 1.73
C SER A 97 4.26 -13.99 0.61
N ASN A 98 4.37 -13.53 -0.64
CA ASN A 98 4.65 -14.37 -1.79
C ASN A 98 6.08 -14.16 -2.29
N ASP A 99 6.93 -15.19 -2.14
CA ASP A 99 8.33 -15.14 -2.56
C ASP A 99 8.51 -14.91 -4.06
N SER A 100 7.60 -15.43 -4.90
CA SER A 100 7.68 -15.22 -6.36
C SER A 100 7.49 -13.74 -6.72
N TYR A 101 6.59 -13.04 -6.04
CA TYR A 101 6.44 -11.59 -6.22
C TYR A 101 7.67 -10.84 -5.75
N LEU A 102 8.26 -11.24 -4.63
CA LEU A 102 9.49 -10.62 -4.13
C LEU A 102 10.70 -10.88 -5.03
N GLU A 103 10.78 -12.02 -5.70
CA GLU A 103 11.80 -12.27 -6.72
C GLU A 103 11.63 -11.34 -7.93
N GLN A 104 10.40 -11.16 -8.40
CA GLN A 104 10.06 -10.20 -9.46
C GLN A 104 10.43 -8.78 -9.03
N ALA A 105 10.09 -8.39 -7.80
CA ALA A 105 10.37 -7.05 -7.27
C ALA A 105 11.88 -6.77 -7.16
N ARG A 106 12.67 -7.73 -6.67
CA ARG A 106 14.14 -7.62 -6.60
C ARG A 106 14.75 -7.48 -8.00
N PHE A 107 14.26 -8.26 -8.95
CA PHE A 107 14.72 -8.14 -10.33
C PHE A 107 14.34 -6.78 -10.96
N ALA A 108 13.12 -6.30 -10.73
CA ALA A 108 12.70 -4.98 -11.20
C ALA A 108 13.56 -3.86 -10.60
N ALA A 109 13.87 -3.94 -9.31
CA ALA A 109 14.74 -3.00 -8.62
C ALA A 109 16.19 -3.05 -9.14
N GLU A 110 16.71 -4.23 -9.44
CA GLU A 110 18.03 -4.43 -10.03
C GLU A 110 18.12 -3.73 -11.39
N VAL A 111 17.19 -4.03 -12.30
CA VAL A 111 17.21 -3.48 -13.67
C VAL A 111 17.02 -1.95 -13.68
N THR A 112 16.22 -1.43 -12.74
CA THR A 112 15.95 0.02 -12.65
C THR A 112 16.94 0.79 -11.79
N GLY A 113 17.96 0.12 -11.21
CA GLY A 113 19.02 0.75 -10.44
C GLY A 113 18.64 1.12 -9.00
N HIS A 114 17.58 0.52 -8.43
CA HIS A 114 17.07 0.76 -7.08
C HIS A 114 17.32 -0.42 -6.13
N GLN A 115 18.52 -1.01 -6.17
CA GLN A 115 18.90 -2.18 -5.36
C GLN A 115 18.93 -1.91 -3.84
N ASP A 116 18.77 -0.68 -3.42
CA ASP A 116 18.71 -0.24 -2.02
C ASP A 116 17.28 -0.32 -1.42
N ILE A 117 16.29 -0.81 -2.19
CA ILE A 117 14.99 -1.20 -1.65
C ILE A 117 15.14 -2.52 -0.89
N GLU A 118 14.65 -2.55 0.35
CA GLU A 118 14.68 -3.74 1.18
C GLU A 118 13.40 -4.56 1.00
N PHE A 119 13.50 -5.76 0.41
CA PHE A 119 12.37 -6.67 0.21
C PHE A 119 12.38 -7.79 1.25
N ARG A 120 11.27 -7.93 2.01
CA ARG A 120 11.10 -8.96 3.05
C ARG A 120 9.88 -9.83 2.79
N ASN A 121 10.01 -11.15 2.96
CA ASN A 121 8.85 -12.03 3.05
C ASN A 121 8.23 -11.83 4.44
N LEU A 122 7.11 -11.11 4.49
CA LEU A 122 6.42 -10.78 5.72
C LEU A 122 4.95 -10.51 5.44
N SER A 123 4.07 -11.08 6.25
CA SER A 123 2.65 -10.76 6.23
C SER A 123 2.37 -9.42 6.92
N VAL A 124 1.32 -8.71 6.47
CA VAL A 124 0.83 -7.52 7.19
C VAL A 124 0.47 -7.82 8.64
N TYR A 125 0.07 -9.06 8.94
CA TYR A 125 -0.24 -9.47 10.31
C TYR A 125 0.98 -9.53 11.23
N ASP A 126 2.18 -9.59 10.65
CA ASP A 126 3.44 -9.64 11.37
C ASP A 126 4.21 -8.31 11.28
N VAL A 127 3.56 -7.23 10.83
CA VAL A 127 4.21 -5.93 10.58
C VAL A 127 4.91 -5.36 11.82
N ALA A 128 4.47 -5.71 13.03
CA ALA A 128 5.13 -5.36 14.28
C ALA A 128 6.58 -5.90 14.39
N ALA A 129 6.90 -6.99 13.69
CA ALA A 129 8.23 -7.56 13.65
C ALA A 129 9.26 -6.68 12.90
N LEU A 130 8.82 -5.67 12.15
CA LEU A 130 9.71 -4.68 11.55
C LEU A 130 10.44 -3.86 12.62
N GLY A 131 9.80 -3.61 13.79
CA GLY A 131 10.38 -2.89 14.91
C GLY A 131 10.61 -1.39 14.65
N GLU A 132 10.02 -0.84 13.58
CA GLU A 132 10.15 0.56 13.16
C GLU A 132 8.84 1.10 12.57
N CYS A 133 8.66 2.42 12.64
CA CYS A 133 7.54 3.12 12.00
C CYS A 133 8.03 3.92 10.79
N PHE A 134 7.13 4.16 9.83
CA PHE A 134 7.43 4.79 8.56
C PHE A 134 6.66 6.09 8.36
N ASP A 135 7.27 7.06 7.70
CA ASP A 135 6.65 8.34 7.35
C ASP A 135 5.52 8.17 6.34
N VAL A 136 5.66 7.20 5.43
CA VAL A 136 4.65 6.86 4.43
C VAL A 136 4.45 5.34 4.44
N VAL A 137 3.20 4.92 4.53
CA VAL A 137 2.81 3.50 4.39
C VAL A 137 1.92 3.37 3.17
N LEU A 138 2.29 2.52 2.24
CA LEU A 138 1.46 2.14 1.09
C LEU A 138 0.73 0.85 1.44
N PHE A 139 -0.59 0.86 1.33
CA PHE A 139 -1.45 -0.32 1.54
C PHE A 139 -2.45 -0.38 0.39
N MET A 140 -1.94 -0.86 -0.75
CA MET A 140 -2.58 -0.73 -2.06
C MET A 140 -3.00 -2.09 -2.59
N GLY A 141 -4.33 -2.32 -2.72
CA GLY A 141 -4.83 -3.55 -3.33
C GLY A 141 -4.76 -4.80 -2.43
N VAL A 142 -4.67 -4.64 -1.12
CA VAL A 142 -4.43 -5.75 -0.18
C VAL A 142 -5.63 -6.08 0.69
N LEU A 143 -6.40 -5.09 1.15
CA LEU A 143 -7.43 -5.25 2.17
C LEU A 143 -8.40 -6.41 1.88
N TYR A 144 -8.88 -6.51 0.65
CA TYR A 144 -9.90 -7.48 0.25
C TYR A 144 -9.37 -8.92 0.14
N HIS A 145 -8.04 -9.12 0.12
CA HIS A 145 -7.39 -10.43 0.19
C HIS A 145 -7.21 -10.95 1.62
N LEU A 146 -7.51 -10.13 2.63
CA LEU A 146 -7.26 -10.47 4.02
C LEU A 146 -8.48 -11.10 4.68
N ARG A 147 -8.28 -12.19 5.44
CA ARG A 147 -9.33 -12.80 6.26
C ARG A 147 -9.77 -11.89 7.42
N HIS A 148 -8.85 -11.07 7.95
CA HIS A 148 -9.05 -10.18 9.10
C HIS A 148 -8.66 -8.74 8.73
N PRO A 149 -9.44 -8.06 7.87
CA PRO A 149 -9.04 -6.77 7.31
C PRO A 149 -8.92 -5.65 8.37
N LEU A 150 -9.78 -5.62 9.39
CA LEU A 150 -9.68 -4.64 10.48
C LEU A 150 -8.41 -4.84 11.31
N LEU A 151 -8.04 -6.10 11.61
CA LEU A 151 -6.79 -6.39 12.33
C LEU A 151 -5.57 -5.82 11.59
N ALA A 152 -5.54 -5.95 10.27
CA ALA A 152 -4.43 -5.39 9.48
C ALA A 152 -4.36 -3.86 9.60
N LEU A 153 -5.50 -3.17 9.55
CA LEU A 153 -5.55 -1.72 9.73
C LEU A 153 -5.10 -1.29 11.14
N ASP A 154 -5.53 -2.02 12.16
CA ASP A 154 -5.13 -1.76 13.56
C ASP A 154 -3.61 -1.93 13.73
N LEU A 155 -3.03 -3.01 13.18
CA LEU A 155 -1.60 -3.28 13.25
C LEU A 155 -0.78 -2.24 12.47
N ILE A 156 -1.24 -1.81 11.30
CA ILE A 156 -0.60 -0.74 10.55
C ILE A 156 -0.61 0.57 11.35
N HIS A 157 -1.76 0.91 11.93
CA HIS A 157 -1.91 2.12 12.73
C HIS A 157 -0.98 2.10 13.95
N GLU A 158 -0.87 0.98 14.63
CA GLU A 158 -0.13 0.89 15.89
C GLU A 158 1.38 0.75 15.68
N TYR A 159 1.81 -0.09 14.72
CA TYR A 159 3.20 -0.54 14.61
C TYR A 159 3.95 -0.04 13.38
N ALA A 160 3.25 0.36 12.31
CA ALA A 160 3.90 0.68 11.05
C ALA A 160 3.88 2.18 10.70
N LEU A 161 2.81 2.90 11.07
CA LEU A 161 2.67 4.31 10.71
C LEU A 161 3.25 5.22 11.79
N ALA A 162 4.19 6.08 11.42
CA ALA A 162 4.74 7.10 12.31
C ALA A 162 3.64 8.08 12.81
N PRO A 163 3.80 8.74 13.97
CA PRO A 163 2.79 9.63 14.53
C PRO A 163 2.31 10.74 13.59
N ASN A 164 3.20 11.27 12.74
CA ASN A 164 2.90 12.28 11.72
C ASN A 164 2.97 11.70 10.30
N GLY A 165 2.89 10.38 10.20
CA GLY A 165 2.96 9.66 8.94
C GLY A 165 1.65 9.69 8.18
N MET A 166 1.73 9.32 6.90
CA MET A 166 0.61 9.21 5.98
C MET A 166 0.50 7.79 5.45
N MET A 167 -0.70 7.22 5.49
CA MET A 167 -1.01 5.99 4.78
C MET A 167 -1.70 6.31 3.45
N VAL A 168 -1.19 5.75 2.36
CA VAL A 168 -1.85 5.70 1.05
C VAL A 168 -2.58 4.37 0.99
N PHE A 169 -3.89 4.43 1.07
CA PHE A 169 -4.76 3.26 1.11
C PHE A 169 -5.52 3.09 -0.19
N GLN A 170 -5.63 1.86 -0.68
CA GLN A 170 -6.53 1.53 -1.79
C GLN A 170 -7.18 0.18 -1.55
N SER A 171 -8.48 0.11 -1.82
CA SER A 171 -9.21 -1.15 -1.86
C SER A 171 -10.21 -1.15 -3.01
N MET A 172 -10.36 -2.30 -3.66
CA MET A 172 -11.48 -2.56 -4.54
C MET A 172 -12.79 -2.29 -3.79
N GLN A 173 -13.74 -1.61 -4.45
CA GLN A 173 -15.04 -1.27 -3.90
C GLN A 173 -16.15 -1.73 -4.84
N ARG A 174 -17.27 -2.18 -4.29
CA ARG A 174 -18.46 -2.55 -5.04
C ARG A 174 -19.73 -2.07 -4.33
N GLY A 175 -20.80 -1.96 -5.08
CA GLY A 175 -22.08 -1.47 -4.56
C GLY A 175 -22.17 0.05 -4.61
N SER A 176 -22.85 0.66 -3.64
CA SER A 176 -23.12 2.10 -3.63
C SER A 176 -21.88 2.92 -3.33
N ARG A 177 -21.78 4.07 -4.03
CA ARG A 177 -20.77 5.13 -3.78
C ARG A 177 -21.24 6.16 -2.76
N GLU A 178 -22.51 6.08 -2.34
CA GLU A 178 -23.07 6.97 -1.33
C GLU A 178 -22.46 6.67 0.04
N VAL A 179 -22.35 7.72 0.85
CA VAL A 179 -21.93 7.62 2.24
C VAL A 179 -22.98 8.36 3.07
N ASN A 180 -23.81 7.61 3.78
CA ASN A 180 -24.76 8.19 4.70
C ASN A 180 -24.08 8.71 5.96
N ARG A 181 -24.67 9.70 6.60
CA ARG A 181 -24.28 10.10 7.94
C ARG A 181 -24.46 8.90 8.87
N ILE A 182 -23.43 8.60 9.65
CA ILE A 182 -23.44 7.54 10.65
C ILE A 182 -23.78 8.18 11.98
N GLU A 183 -24.82 7.66 12.67
CA GLU A 183 -25.12 8.04 14.03
C GLU A 183 -24.16 7.33 15.00
N THR A 184 -24.06 7.88 16.21
CA THR A 184 -23.18 7.30 17.24
C THR A 184 -23.75 6.03 17.86
N ASP A 185 -25.07 5.86 17.77
CA ASP A 185 -25.81 4.69 18.23
C ASP A 185 -27.10 4.55 17.44
N TYR A 186 -27.59 3.33 17.33
CA TYR A 186 -28.87 2.99 16.70
C TYR A 186 -29.72 2.18 17.67
N PRO A 187 -31.01 2.56 17.88
CA PRO A 187 -31.93 1.76 18.67
C PRO A 187 -32.06 0.35 18.11
N PHE A 188 -32.10 -0.64 18.98
CA PHE A 188 -32.12 -2.07 18.60
C PHE A 188 -33.19 -2.44 17.55
N TRP A 189 -34.32 -1.76 17.58
CA TRP A 189 -35.45 -2.03 16.71
C TRP A 189 -35.45 -1.25 15.40
N GLU A 190 -34.51 -0.35 15.19
CA GLU A 190 -34.37 0.42 13.96
C GLU A 190 -33.54 -0.34 12.92
N LEU A 191 -34.21 -1.18 12.13
CA LEU A 191 -33.56 -2.06 11.16
C LEU A 191 -33.33 -1.40 9.78
N GLU A 192 -34.01 -0.30 9.50
CA GLU A 192 -34.01 0.33 8.18
C GLU A 192 -32.66 0.91 7.77
N HIS A 193 -31.78 1.23 8.73
CA HIS A 193 -30.42 1.71 8.43
C HIS A 193 -29.63 0.73 7.55
N PHE A 194 -29.82 -0.59 7.77
CA PHE A 194 -29.13 -1.63 7.01
C PHE A 194 -29.55 -1.68 5.54
N ASN A 195 -30.71 -1.12 5.21
CA ASN A 195 -31.23 -1.05 3.85
C ASN A 195 -30.74 0.17 3.07
N LEU A 196 -30.21 1.19 3.75
CA LEU A 196 -29.72 2.40 3.11
C LEU A 196 -28.56 2.06 2.17
N SER A 197 -28.57 2.67 0.98
CA SER A 197 -27.52 2.47 -0.04
C SER A 197 -26.13 2.92 0.44
N GLY A 198 -26.07 4.00 1.19
CA GLY A 198 -24.84 4.55 1.77
C GLY A 198 -24.51 4.05 3.17
N TYR A 199 -25.15 2.98 3.66
CA TYR A 199 -24.74 2.31 4.89
C TYR A 199 -23.50 1.44 4.65
N PRO A 200 -22.55 1.35 5.61
CA PRO A 200 -21.35 0.52 5.48
C PRO A 200 -21.70 -0.95 5.23
N LYS A 201 -21.32 -1.49 4.08
CA LYS A 201 -21.54 -2.90 3.69
C LYS A 201 -20.23 -3.54 3.28
N LEU A 202 -19.93 -4.69 3.90
CA LEU A 202 -18.81 -5.54 3.58
C LEU A 202 -19.36 -6.83 2.97
N HIS A 203 -19.22 -6.97 1.63
CA HIS A 203 -19.71 -8.12 0.91
C HIS A 203 -18.74 -9.29 1.06
N PHE A 204 -19.22 -10.40 1.61
CA PHE A 204 -18.44 -11.63 1.71
C PHE A 204 -18.45 -12.38 0.37
N VAL A 205 -17.28 -12.87 -0.03
CA VAL A 205 -17.08 -13.73 -1.20
C VAL A 205 -16.75 -15.13 -0.70
N GLU A 206 -17.65 -16.10 -0.96
CA GLU A 206 -17.50 -17.47 -0.43
C GLU A 206 -16.40 -18.23 -1.17
N ASP A 207 -16.37 -18.15 -2.51
CA ASP A 207 -15.43 -18.91 -3.34
C ASP A 207 -14.42 -18.00 -4.05
N LYS A 208 -14.84 -17.39 -5.17
CA LYS A 208 -13.97 -16.61 -6.07
C LYS A 208 -14.64 -15.34 -6.53
N TYR A 209 -13.84 -14.31 -6.70
CA TYR A 209 -14.22 -13.11 -7.42
C TYR A 209 -13.14 -12.75 -8.44
N SER A 210 -13.54 -12.56 -9.69
CA SER A 210 -12.61 -12.22 -10.79
C SER A 210 -11.48 -13.27 -11.00
N GLY A 211 -11.80 -14.56 -10.77
CA GLY A 211 -10.85 -15.67 -10.91
C GLY A 211 -9.91 -15.87 -9.72
N ASP A 212 -9.98 -15.01 -8.70
CA ASP A 212 -9.12 -15.04 -7.52
C ASP A 212 -9.89 -15.52 -6.29
N GLU A 213 -9.42 -16.61 -5.68
CA GLU A 213 -9.98 -17.23 -4.48
C GLU A 213 -9.54 -16.54 -3.19
N THR A 214 -8.63 -15.59 -3.25
CA THR A 214 -8.19 -14.80 -2.10
C THR A 214 -8.99 -13.51 -1.90
N ASN A 215 -9.94 -13.22 -2.78
CA ASN A 215 -10.86 -12.09 -2.62
C ASN A 215 -11.97 -12.44 -1.60
N TRP A 216 -11.75 -12.18 -0.32
CA TRP A 216 -12.66 -12.53 0.78
C TRP A 216 -13.77 -11.51 1.03
N TRP A 217 -13.42 -10.21 0.91
CA TRP A 217 -14.30 -9.12 1.31
C TRP A 217 -14.26 -7.98 0.33
N ILE A 218 -15.41 -7.56 -0.15
CA ILE A 218 -15.50 -6.40 -1.01
C ILE A 218 -16.35 -5.32 -0.33
N PRO A 219 -15.74 -4.24 0.18
CA PRO A 219 -16.46 -3.15 0.81
C PRO A 219 -17.16 -2.25 -0.22
N ASN A 220 -18.26 -1.60 0.19
CA ASN A 220 -18.70 -0.38 -0.48
C ASN A 220 -17.89 0.82 0.05
N ARG A 221 -18.04 1.99 -0.58
CA ARG A 221 -17.33 3.21 -0.17
C ARG A 221 -17.55 3.55 1.30
N ALA A 222 -18.79 3.54 1.77
CA ALA A 222 -19.13 3.82 3.16
C ALA A 222 -18.41 2.89 4.13
N CYS A 223 -18.27 1.60 3.79
CA CYS A 223 -17.57 0.64 4.61
C CYS A 223 -16.07 0.89 4.66
N VAL A 224 -15.43 1.20 3.53
CA VAL A 224 -14.01 1.58 3.51
C VAL A 224 -13.75 2.75 4.45
N GLU A 225 -14.53 3.83 4.31
CA GLU A 225 -14.38 5.02 5.13
C GLU A 225 -14.64 4.73 6.63
N ALA A 226 -15.63 3.89 6.94
CA ALA A 226 -15.95 3.49 8.31
C ALA A 226 -14.83 2.64 8.93
N MET A 227 -14.30 1.65 8.19
CA MET A 227 -13.19 0.82 8.65
C MET A 227 -11.93 1.64 8.94
N LEU A 228 -11.57 2.55 8.05
CA LEU A 228 -10.43 3.46 8.24
C LEU A 228 -10.61 4.33 9.50
N ARG A 229 -11.80 4.93 9.69
CA ARG A 229 -12.07 5.72 10.89
C ARG A 229 -12.07 4.89 12.17
N SER A 230 -12.61 3.67 12.11
CA SER A 230 -12.65 2.74 13.23
C SER A 230 -11.25 2.33 13.69
N ALA A 231 -10.34 2.07 12.73
CA ALA A 231 -8.95 1.73 12.99
C ALA A 231 -8.08 2.95 13.37
N GLY A 232 -8.68 4.13 13.62
CA GLY A 232 -7.95 5.30 14.13
C GLY A 232 -7.37 6.23 13.07
N PHE A 233 -7.72 6.07 11.80
CA PHE A 233 -7.28 6.96 10.74
C PHE A 233 -8.23 8.15 10.54
N ALA A 234 -7.66 9.30 10.19
CA ALA A 234 -8.37 10.46 9.67
C ALA A 234 -8.22 10.48 8.15
N LEU A 235 -9.34 10.58 7.43
CA LEU A 235 -9.34 10.70 5.98
C LEU A 235 -8.95 12.14 5.61
N ALA A 236 -7.74 12.32 5.10
CA ALA A 236 -7.20 13.65 4.76
C ALA A 236 -7.53 14.05 3.32
N ASN A 237 -7.53 13.11 2.39
CA ASN A 237 -7.84 13.33 0.98
C ASN A 237 -8.37 12.05 0.33
N HIS A 238 -9.13 12.21 -0.77
CA HIS A 238 -9.66 11.12 -1.58
C HIS A 238 -9.41 11.46 -3.07
N PRO A 239 -8.17 11.29 -3.54
CA PRO A 239 -7.73 11.79 -4.85
C PRO A 239 -8.21 10.94 -6.03
N GLU A 240 -8.61 9.71 -5.79
CA GLU A 240 -9.13 8.78 -6.79
C GLU A 240 -10.20 7.91 -6.16
N GLU A 241 -11.11 7.38 -6.92
CA GLU A 241 -12.33 6.71 -6.48
C GLU A 241 -12.14 5.63 -5.41
N GLU A 242 -11.04 4.89 -5.48
CA GLU A 242 -10.70 3.82 -4.54
C GLU A 242 -9.49 4.16 -3.65
N VAL A 243 -8.88 5.36 -3.81
CA VAL A 243 -7.63 5.75 -3.12
C VAL A 243 -7.88 6.82 -2.08
N TYR A 244 -7.38 6.59 -0.88
CA TYR A 244 -7.51 7.49 0.27
C TYR A 244 -6.13 7.83 0.82
N LEU A 245 -5.90 9.11 1.14
CA LEU A 245 -4.78 9.56 1.95
C LEU A 245 -5.25 9.68 3.40
N CYS A 246 -4.63 8.90 4.26
CA CYS A 246 -5.03 8.77 5.66
C CYS A 246 -3.90 9.24 6.58
N LEU A 247 -4.27 9.99 7.62
CA LEU A 247 -3.34 10.41 8.68
C LEU A 247 -3.66 9.65 9.97
N ARG A 248 -2.67 9.47 10.82
CA ARG A 248 -2.91 8.91 12.14
C ARG A 248 -3.77 9.88 12.96
N ARG A 249 -4.90 9.41 13.46
CA ARG A 249 -5.78 10.20 14.33
C ARG A 249 -5.16 10.28 15.73
N ILE A 250 -4.80 11.46 16.17
CA ILE A 250 -4.33 11.68 17.53
C ILE A 250 -5.58 11.80 18.42
N PRO A 251 -5.77 10.94 19.44
CA PRO A 251 -6.87 11.07 20.39
C PRO A 251 -6.92 12.45 21.01
N ALA A 252 -8.11 12.99 21.22
CA ALA A 252 -8.30 14.36 21.75
C ALA A 252 -7.59 14.60 23.11
N ALA A 253 -7.40 13.56 23.92
CA ALA A 253 -6.70 13.62 25.21
C ALA A 253 -5.20 13.96 25.09
N CYS A 254 -4.54 13.64 23.96
CA CYS A 254 -3.11 13.95 23.78
C CYS A 254 -2.85 15.36 23.23
N ARG A 255 -3.87 16.09 22.79
CA ARG A 255 -3.69 17.46 22.25
C ARG A 255 -3.40 18.50 23.32
N HIS A 256 -3.67 18.23 24.60
CA HIS A 256 -3.45 19.18 25.69
C HIS A 256 -2.04 19.14 26.31
N GLN A 257 -1.21 18.14 25.98
CA GLN A 257 0.15 18.06 26.52
C GLN A 257 1.22 18.71 25.64
N ALA A 258 0.93 18.99 24.36
CA ALA A 258 1.91 19.59 23.45
C ALA A 258 2.08 21.11 23.59
N HIS A 259 1.24 21.80 24.37
CA HIS A 259 1.30 23.26 24.50
C HIS A 259 1.95 23.76 25.79
N ASN A 260 2.41 22.91 26.72
CA ASN A 260 2.96 23.32 28.01
C ASN A 260 4.49 23.22 28.14
N HIS A 261 5.26 23.08 27.05
CA HIS A 261 6.74 23.01 27.10
C HIS A 261 7.44 24.18 26.38
N SER A 262 6.75 25.28 26.12
CA SER A 262 7.40 26.54 25.69
C SER A 262 7.15 27.64 26.69
N GLY A 263 7.82 27.58 27.84
CA GLY A 263 7.73 28.64 28.84
C GLY A 263 8.42 28.29 30.16
N ARG A 264 9.75 28.29 30.15
CA ARG A 264 10.60 28.78 31.25
C ARG A 264 12.06 28.87 30.78
#